data_03ad6a8aa0f25d21eabaa70aa89648a4
#
_entry.id   03ad6a8aa0f25d21eabaa70aa89648a4
#
_cell.length_a   1.000
_cell.length_b   1.000
_cell.length_c   1.000
_cell.angle_alpha   90.00
_cell.angle_beta   90.00
_cell.angle_gamma   90.00
#
_symmetry.space_group_name_H-M   'P 1'
#
loop_
_entity.id
_entity.type
_entity.pdbx_description
1 polymer ?
#
loop_
_entity_poly.entity_id
_entity_poly.type
_entity_poly.pdbx_seq_one_letter_code
_entity_poly.pdbx_strand_id
1 'polypeptide(L)'
;YERLPDFHLSERGRRMAQATGRYIAQSPQLNTAVAVYSSPLDRTRETANEILLELNKVRAERGQEALGLLTDERIIEAGNEFRGTRIGHGEGALWKPRNLKLVRNLWTPSWGESYRSIAARVQDFALEKVHEYPGEQIVVVTHESPIWSYRHMLETGHPEHNMLLRKTALASVTSITYDSETGKVLSITYADPAKHID
;
A
#
# COMPACT_ATOMS: atom_id res chain seq x y z
N TYR A 1 12.93 6.75 6.19
CA TYR A 1 12.12 6.86 4.98
C TYR A 1 10.65 7.05 5.29
N GLU A 2 10.10 6.39 6.17
CA GLU A 2 8.73 5.98 6.41
C GLU A 2 7.66 7.06 6.23
N ARG A 3 7.56 8.04 7.13
CA ARG A 3 6.58 9.13 7.03
C ARG A 3 7.21 10.46 6.64
N LEU A 4 8.39 10.47 6.06
CA LEU A 4 8.97 11.69 5.52
C LEU A 4 8.26 12.04 4.20
N PRO A 5 7.67 13.25 4.07
CA PRO A 5 6.87 13.61 2.90
C PRO A 5 7.71 13.75 1.64
N ASP A 6 8.91 14.29 1.74
CA ASP A 6 9.73 14.77 0.61
C ASP A 6 10.55 13.68 -0.11
N PHE A 7 10.16 12.39 0.02
CA PHE A 7 10.80 11.29 -0.72
C PHE A 7 10.02 10.99 -2.00
N HIS A 8 10.56 11.50 -3.10
CA HIS A 8 10.07 11.26 -4.45
C HIS A 8 10.50 9.88 -4.98
N LEU A 9 9.82 9.43 -6.02
CA LEU A 9 10.21 8.22 -6.75
C LEU A 9 11.57 8.43 -7.43
N SER A 10 12.44 7.42 -7.35
CA SER A 10 13.58 7.32 -8.25
C SER A 10 13.10 7.06 -9.68
N GLU A 11 14.00 7.23 -10.66
CA GLU A 11 13.71 6.89 -12.06
C GLU A 11 13.22 5.43 -12.20
N ARG A 12 13.87 4.50 -11.51
CA ARG A 12 13.43 3.10 -11.44
C ARG A 12 12.05 2.98 -10.81
N GLY A 13 11.78 3.66 -9.69
CA GLY A 13 10.48 3.65 -9.03
C GLY A 13 9.37 4.17 -9.94
N ARG A 14 9.64 5.19 -10.74
CA ARG A 14 8.70 5.72 -11.73
C ARG A 14 8.41 4.70 -12.83
N ARG A 15 9.42 4.04 -13.38
CA ARG A 15 9.22 2.95 -14.37
C ARG A 15 8.39 1.80 -13.80
N MET A 16 8.62 1.43 -12.54
CA MET A 16 7.82 0.41 -11.84
C MET A 16 6.36 0.85 -11.70
N ALA A 17 6.10 2.10 -11.28
CA ALA A 17 4.75 2.65 -11.17
C ALA A 17 4.02 2.66 -12.53
N GLN A 18 4.71 3.02 -13.60
CA GLN A 18 4.18 2.96 -14.97
C GLN A 18 3.83 1.54 -15.41
N ALA A 19 4.69 0.56 -15.08
CA ALA A 19 4.41 -0.84 -15.40
C ALA A 19 3.15 -1.32 -14.67
N THR A 20 2.97 -0.95 -13.42
CA THR A 20 1.77 -1.25 -12.64
C THR A 20 0.53 -0.53 -13.19
N GLY A 21 0.66 0.73 -13.59
CA GLY A 21 -0.42 1.48 -14.24
C GLY A 21 -0.89 0.79 -15.53
N ARG A 22 0.03 0.39 -16.41
CA ARG A 22 -0.29 -0.37 -17.62
C ARG A 22 -0.94 -1.72 -17.31
N TYR A 23 -0.43 -2.45 -16.33
CA TYR A 23 -1.03 -3.72 -15.90
C TYR A 23 -2.49 -3.55 -15.47
N ILE A 24 -2.78 -2.55 -14.64
CA ILE A 24 -4.14 -2.25 -14.18
C ILE A 24 -5.03 -1.85 -15.37
N ALA A 25 -4.56 -0.95 -16.23
CA ALA A 25 -5.31 -0.47 -17.38
C ALA A 25 -5.61 -1.57 -18.41
N GLN A 26 -4.72 -2.54 -18.57
CA GLN A 26 -4.88 -3.66 -19.51
C GLN A 26 -5.68 -4.84 -18.92
N SER A 27 -5.88 -4.88 -17.61
CA SER A 27 -6.61 -5.96 -16.94
C SER A 27 -8.12 -5.66 -16.94
N PRO A 28 -8.95 -6.46 -17.62
CA PRO A 28 -10.41 -6.27 -17.60
C PRO A 28 -11.03 -6.29 -16.19
N GLN A 29 -10.40 -7.03 -15.26
CA GLN A 29 -10.83 -7.11 -13.87
C GLN A 29 -10.43 -5.89 -13.04
N LEU A 30 -9.45 -5.08 -13.49
CA LEU A 30 -8.91 -3.97 -12.72
C LEU A 30 -9.20 -2.59 -13.33
N ASN A 31 -9.44 -2.52 -14.64
CA ASN A 31 -9.59 -1.26 -15.36
C ASN A 31 -11.00 -0.63 -15.30
N THR A 32 -11.87 -1.19 -14.47
CA THR A 32 -13.22 -0.65 -14.19
C THR A 32 -13.24 0.22 -12.94
N ALA A 33 -12.08 0.52 -12.36
CA ALA A 33 -11.99 1.33 -11.14
C ALA A 33 -12.70 2.68 -11.29
N VAL A 34 -13.47 3.03 -10.24
CA VAL A 34 -14.27 4.27 -10.17
C VAL A 34 -13.64 5.32 -9.27
N ALA A 35 -12.62 4.96 -8.50
CA ALA A 35 -11.87 5.87 -7.64
C ALA A 35 -10.41 5.41 -7.48
N VAL A 36 -9.50 6.36 -7.25
CA VAL A 36 -8.09 6.11 -6.94
C VAL A 36 -7.73 6.87 -5.67
N TYR A 37 -7.39 6.14 -4.63
CA TYR A 37 -6.92 6.67 -3.35
C TYR A 37 -5.42 6.50 -3.19
N SER A 38 -4.77 7.43 -2.50
CA SER A 38 -3.37 7.35 -2.14
C SER A 38 -3.14 7.72 -0.68
N SER A 39 -2.14 7.13 -0.07
CA SER A 39 -1.48 7.71 1.09
C SER A 39 -1.04 9.15 0.79
N PRO A 40 -1.01 10.07 1.77
CA PRO A 40 -0.64 11.47 1.54
C PRO A 40 0.86 11.69 1.21
N LEU A 41 1.71 10.66 1.29
CA LEU A 41 3.14 10.78 1.03
C LEU A 41 3.45 10.90 -0.47
N ASP A 42 4.42 11.74 -0.84
CA ASP A 42 4.71 12.09 -2.23
C ASP A 42 4.99 10.87 -3.12
N ARG A 43 5.79 9.90 -2.65
CA ARG A 43 6.08 8.68 -3.40
C ARG A 43 4.85 7.86 -3.78
N THR A 44 3.82 7.82 -2.92
CA THR A 44 2.57 7.11 -3.21
C THR A 44 1.66 7.93 -4.11
N ARG A 45 1.63 9.25 -3.94
CA ARG A 45 0.90 10.16 -4.83
C ARG A 45 1.48 10.14 -6.25
N GLU A 46 2.80 10.12 -6.39
CA GLU A 46 3.47 9.98 -7.69
C GLU A 46 3.14 8.63 -8.33
N THR A 47 3.19 7.53 -7.57
CA THR A 47 2.78 6.19 -8.06
C THR A 47 1.31 6.21 -8.51
N ALA A 48 0.42 6.79 -7.71
CA ALA A 48 -1.01 6.88 -8.04
C ALA A 48 -1.26 7.72 -9.30
N ASN A 49 -0.49 8.78 -9.51
CA ASN A 49 -0.59 9.60 -10.72
C ASN A 49 -0.19 8.83 -11.98
N GLU A 50 0.86 8.00 -11.93
CA GLU A 50 1.23 7.13 -13.05
C GLU A 50 0.10 6.10 -13.37
N ILE A 51 -0.54 5.56 -12.34
CA ILE A 51 -1.69 4.66 -12.50
C ILE A 51 -2.90 5.41 -13.09
N LEU A 52 -3.20 6.61 -12.59
CA LEU A 52 -4.28 7.46 -13.09
C LEU A 52 -4.11 7.81 -14.57
N LEU A 53 -2.88 8.10 -15.01
CA LEU A 53 -2.60 8.38 -16.42
C LEU A 53 -3.06 7.22 -17.32
N GLU A 54 -2.75 5.99 -16.96
CA GLU A 54 -3.13 4.82 -17.77
C GLU A 54 -4.64 4.50 -17.65
N LEU A 55 -5.22 4.57 -16.46
CA LEU A 55 -6.65 4.36 -16.26
C LEU A 55 -7.49 5.41 -17.01
N ASN A 56 -7.10 6.68 -16.98
CA ASN A 56 -7.84 7.75 -17.62
C ASN A 56 -7.78 7.67 -19.16
N LYS A 57 -6.75 7.06 -19.75
CA LYS A 57 -6.75 6.72 -21.18
C LYS A 57 -7.88 5.73 -21.51
N VAL A 58 -7.98 4.64 -20.75
CA VAL A 58 -9.05 3.63 -20.94
C VAL A 58 -10.43 4.23 -20.71
N ARG A 59 -10.58 5.10 -19.70
CA ARG A 59 -11.84 5.80 -19.43
C ARG A 59 -12.24 6.73 -20.57
N ALA A 60 -11.29 7.49 -21.11
CA ALA A 60 -11.53 8.36 -22.27
C ALA A 60 -11.99 7.57 -23.50
N GLU A 61 -11.39 6.42 -23.80
CA GLU A 61 -11.81 5.52 -24.87
C GLU A 61 -13.25 5.01 -24.69
N ARG A 62 -13.71 4.92 -23.44
CA ARG A 62 -15.09 4.53 -23.08
C ARG A 62 -16.06 5.71 -22.95
N GLY A 63 -15.61 6.93 -23.21
CA GLY A 63 -16.43 8.15 -23.03
C GLY A 63 -16.76 8.48 -21.57
N GLN A 64 -15.95 8.00 -20.62
CA GLN A 64 -16.11 8.24 -19.19
C GLN A 64 -15.26 9.43 -18.73
N GLU A 65 -15.73 10.14 -17.71
CA GLU A 65 -14.94 11.22 -17.10
C GLU A 65 -13.65 10.74 -16.47
N ALA A 66 -12.60 11.57 -16.51
CA ALA A 66 -11.35 11.29 -15.88
C ALA A 66 -11.49 11.24 -14.34
N LEU A 67 -10.78 10.30 -13.72
CA LEU A 67 -10.66 10.25 -12.26
C LEU A 67 -9.59 11.21 -11.77
N GLY A 68 -9.84 11.81 -10.61
CA GLY A 68 -8.85 12.54 -9.83
C GLY A 68 -8.24 11.68 -8.72
N LEU A 69 -7.15 12.18 -8.14
CA LEU A 69 -6.50 11.54 -6.98
C LEU A 69 -7.20 11.96 -5.68
N LEU A 70 -7.56 10.98 -4.87
CA LEU A 70 -8.05 11.14 -3.50
C LEU A 70 -6.97 10.71 -2.50
N THR A 71 -6.95 11.27 -1.31
CA THR A 71 -5.98 10.89 -0.26
C THR A 71 -6.68 10.54 1.03
N ASP A 72 -6.11 9.60 1.79
CA ASP A 72 -6.60 9.21 3.12
C ASP A 72 -5.42 8.88 4.06
N GLU A 73 -5.45 9.45 5.26
CA GLU A 73 -4.41 9.27 6.27
C GLU A 73 -4.38 7.86 6.86
N ARG A 74 -5.48 7.13 6.82
CA ARG A 74 -5.56 5.75 7.37
C ARG A 74 -4.70 4.75 6.60
N ILE A 75 -4.31 5.07 5.38
CA ILE A 75 -3.43 4.25 4.54
C ILE A 75 -1.99 4.76 4.46
N ILE A 76 -1.58 5.62 5.39
CA ILE A 76 -0.19 6.09 5.51
C ILE A 76 0.73 4.96 5.99
N GLU A 77 2.04 5.08 5.72
CA GLU A 77 3.06 4.12 6.17
C GLU A 77 3.05 3.97 7.71
N ALA A 78 3.54 2.82 8.18
CA ALA A 78 3.74 2.57 9.60
C ALA A 78 4.55 3.68 10.29
N GLY A 79 4.14 4.06 11.49
CA GLY A 79 4.95 4.92 12.34
C GLY A 79 6.21 4.18 12.79
N ASN A 80 7.37 4.86 12.79
CA ASN A 80 8.65 4.25 13.14
C ASN A 80 9.52 5.23 13.92
N GLU A 81 10.11 4.75 15.02
CA GLU A 81 10.99 5.55 15.87
C GLU A 81 12.37 5.84 15.25
N PHE A 82 12.75 5.11 14.21
CA PHE A 82 13.96 5.39 13.42
C PHE A 82 13.75 6.45 12.33
N ARG A 83 12.62 7.15 12.35
CA ARG A 83 12.27 8.18 11.38
C ARG A 83 13.42 9.17 11.17
N GLY A 84 13.81 9.35 9.92
CA GLY A 84 14.90 10.25 9.54
C GLY A 84 16.30 9.72 9.82
N THR A 85 16.44 8.47 10.30
CA THR A 85 17.74 7.84 10.51
C THR A 85 17.97 6.66 9.56
N ARG A 86 19.23 6.31 9.33
CA ARG A 86 19.58 5.10 8.59
C ARG A 86 19.77 3.96 9.58
N ILE A 87 18.90 2.96 9.52
CA ILE A 87 19.00 1.75 10.38
C ILE A 87 20.37 1.11 10.19
N GLY A 88 21.03 0.77 11.31
CA GLY A 88 22.36 0.18 11.33
C GLY A 88 23.52 1.19 11.31
N HIS A 89 23.26 2.49 11.12
CA HIS A 89 24.30 3.52 11.01
C HIS A 89 24.00 4.75 11.88
N GLY A 90 25.05 5.39 12.43
CA GLY A 90 24.95 6.62 13.21
C GLY A 90 23.95 6.53 14.36
N GLU A 91 22.96 7.42 14.39
CA GLU A 91 21.90 7.40 15.41
C GLU A 91 20.97 6.19 15.29
N GLY A 92 20.84 5.60 14.10
CA GLY A 92 20.11 4.36 13.85
C GLY A 92 20.91 3.08 14.09
N ALA A 93 22.12 3.16 14.65
CA ALA A 93 22.97 1.99 14.90
C ALA A 93 22.34 1.03 15.91
N LEU A 94 22.23 -0.25 15.55
CA LEU A 94 21.51 -1.25 16.34
C LEU A 94 22.16 -1.57 17.71
N TRP A 95 23.48 -1.35 17.84
CA TRP A 95 24.21 -1.55 19.12
C TRP A 95 23.95 -0.45 20.15
N LYS A 96 23.34 0.68 19.79
CA LYS A 96 22.95 1.67 20.78
C LYS A 96 21.88 1.08 21.72
N PRO A 97 22.02 1.24 23.05
CA PRO A 97 21.09 0.62 24.02
C PRO A 97 19.62 0.96 23.77
N ARG A 98 19.35 2.19 23.30
CA ARG A 98 18.00 2.63 22.88
C ARG A 98 17.46 1.79 21.73
N ASN A 99 18.27 1.57 20.70
CA ASN A 99 17.86 0.90 19.48
C ASN A 99 17.82 -0.62 19.65
N LEU A 100 18.70 -1.18 20.50
CA LEU A 100 18.70 -2.61 20.81
C LEU A 100 17.37 -3.08 21.43
N LYS A 101 16.71 -2.22 22.22
CA LYS A 101 15.37 -2.51 22.73
C LYS A 101 14.31 -2.58 21.64
N LEU A 102 14.45 -1.79 20.58
CA LEU A 102 13.49 -1.73 19.47
C LEU A 102 13.55 -2.96 18.57
N VAL A 103 14.75 -3.55 18.38
CA VAL A 103 14.93 -4.72 17.51
C VAL A 103 14.83 -6.06 18.25
N ARG A 104 14.63 -6.05 19.55
CA ARG A 104 14.62 -7.26 20.38
C ARG A 104 13.47 -8.22 20.04
N ASN A 105 12.40 -7.71 19.47
CA ASN A 105 11.24 -8.53 19.11
C ASN A 105 10.92 -8.39 17.61
N LEU A 106 11.42 -9.33 16.81
CA LEU A 106 11.17 -9.39 15.36
C LEU A 106 9.70 -9.71 15.00
N TRP A 107 8.94 -10.28 15.94
CA TRP A 107 7.53 -10.63 15.74
C TRP A 107 6.58 -9.47 16.01
N THR A 108 7.00 -8.55 16.89
CA THR A 108 6.23 -7.36 17.24
C THR A 108 7.19 -6.19 17.23
N PRO A 109 7.38 -5.49 16.11
CA PRO A 109 8.35 -4.41 16.04
C PRO A 109 7.97 -3.29 17.00
N SER A 110 8.81 -3.02 17.96
CA SER A 110 8.71 -1.86 18.86
C SER A 110 9.13 -0.56 18.16
N TRP A 111 8.76 -0.39 16.88
CA TRP A 111 9.29 0.68 16.03
C TRP A 111 8.30 1.85 15.88
N GLY A 112 7.37 1.96 16.81
CA GLY A 112 6.43 3.07 16.90
C GLY A 112 4.98 2.62 16.80
N GLU A 113 4.50 2.14 15.65
CA GLU A 113 3.13 1.68 15.46
C GLU A 113 3.04 0.15 15.50
N SER A 114 2.09 -0.40 16.26
CA SER A 114 1.87 -1.84 16.32
C SER A 114 1.21 -2.38 15.04
N TYR A 115 1.45 -3.65 14.71
CA TYR A 115 0.76 -4.31 13.59
C TYR A 115 -0.76 -4.26 13.72
N ARG A 116 -1.29 -4.35 14.93
CA ARG A 116 -2.74 -4.24 15.20
C ARG A 116 -3.28 -2.87 14.87
N SER A 117 -2.57 -1.81 15.24
CA SER A 117 -2.97 -0.44 14.91
C SER A 117 -2.97 -0.22 13.40
N ILE A 118 -1.91 -0.69 12.71
CA ILE A 118 -1.80 -0.59 11.26
C ILE A 118 -2.95 -1.32 10.57
N ALA A 119 -3.19 -2.59 10.93
CA ALA A 119 -4.24 -3.39 10.33
C ALA A 119 -5.64 -2.83 10.62
N ALA A 120 -5.88 -2.33 11.83
CA ALA A 120 -7.17 -1.74 12.22
C ALA A 120 -7.51 -0.50 11.39
N ARG A 121 -6.57 0.46 11.22
CA ARG A 121 -6.85 1.67 10.42
C ARG A 121 -7.04 1.38 8.93
N VAL A 122 -6.31 0.39 8.40
CA VAL A 122 -6.51 -0.06 7.00
C VAL A 122 -7.85 -0.76 6.84
N GLN A 123 -8.25 -1.57 7.83
CA GLN A 123 -9.56 -2.23 7.84
C GLN A 123 -10.70 -1.20 7.89
N ASP A 124 -10.60 -0.19 8.75
CA ASP A 124 -11.60 0.88 8.85
C ASP A 124 -11.76 1.59 7.51
N PHE A 125 -10.65 1.93 6.84
CA PHE A 125 -10.66 2.49 5.50
C PHE A 125 -11.34 1.53 4.51
N ALA A 126 -10.89 0.27 4.46
CA ALA A 126 -11.38 -0.71 3.48
C ALA A 126 -12.89 -0.96 3.63
N LEU A 127 -13.37 -1.17 4.84
CA LEU A 127 -14.80 -1.43 5.09
C LEU A 127 -15.68 -0.21 4.79
N GLU A 128 -15.20 1.00 5.10
CA GLU A 128 -15.90 2.23 4.70
C GLU A 128 -16.03 2.28 3.16
N LYS A 129 -14.96 1.97 2.42
CA LYS A 129 -14.99 2.01 0.95
C LYS A 129 -15.83 0.90 0.34
N VAL A 130 -15.90 -0.28 0.95
CA VAL A 130 -16.84 -1.34 0.55
C VAL A 130 -18.29 -0.86 0.59
N HIS A 131 -18.67 -0.07 1.61
CA HIS A 131 -20.01 0.49 1.73
C HIS A 131 -20.25 1.71 0.83
N GLU A 132 -19.21 2.51 0.58
CA GLU A 132 -19.29 3.70 -0.29
C GLU A 132 -19.39 3.33 -1.78
N TYR A 133 -18.73 2.24 -2.17
CA TYR A 133 -18.63 1.77 -3.57
C TYR A 133 -19.13 0.33 -3.72
N PRO A 134 -20.40 0.04 -3.41
CA PRO A 134 -20.93 -1.33 -3.45
C PRO A 134 -20.91 -1.91 -4.86
N GLY A 135 -20.27 -3.07 -5.03
CA GLY A 135 -20.13 -3.74 -6.32
C GLY A 135 -19.14 -3.09 -7.29
N GLU A 136 -18.48 -2.01 -6.88
CA GLU A 136 -17.51 -1.27 -7.68
C GLU A 136 -16.07 -1.62 -7.30
N GLN A 137 -15.14 -1.15 -8.09
CA GLN A 137 -13.71 -1.32 -7.87
C GLN A 137 -13.04 0.01 -7.61
N ILE A 138 -12.13 0.04 -6.65
CA ILE A 138 -11.24 1.17 -6.40
C ILE A 138 -9.78 0.73 -6.43
N VAL A 139 -8.88 1.65 -6.73
CA VAL A 139 -7.44 1.47 -6.60
C VAL A 139 -6.95 2.22 -5.37
N VAL A 140 -6.12 1.56 -4.55
CA VAL A 140 -5.55 2.14 -3.34
C VAL A 140 -4.04 2.01 -3.40
N VAL A 141 -3.33 3.14 -3.40
CA VAL A 141 -1.86 3.20 -3.40
C VAL A 141 -1.37 3.53 -2.01
N THR A 142 -0.69 2.58 -1.40
CA THR A 142 -0.22 2.66 -0.03
C THR A 142 1.20 2.07 0.09
N HIS A 143 1.57 1.55 1.23
CA HIS A 143 2.93 1.12 1.55
C HIS A 143 2.97 -0.36 1.92
N GLU A 144 4.17 -0.91 1.97
CA GLU A 144 4.39 -2.33 2.26
C GLU A 144 3.79 -2.76 3.61
N SER A 145 4.06 -2.00 4.69
CA SER A 145 3.58 -2.39 6.02
C SER A 145 2.07 -2.40 6.16
N PRO A 146 1.32 -1.37 5.70
CA PRO A 146 -0.14 -1.40 5.66
C PRO A 146 -0.70 -2.56 4.83
N ILE A 147 -0.19 -2.77 3.61
CA ILE A 147 -0.66 -3.84 2.73
C ILE A 147 -0.45 -5.20 3.41
N TRP A 148 0.78 -5.47 3.86
CA TRP A 148 1.11 -6.78 4.40
C TRP A 148 0.44 -7.06 5.73
N SER A 149 0.40 -6.08 6.66
CA SER A 149 -0.25 -6.26 7.96
C SER A 149 -1.74 -6.57 7.81
N TYR A 150 -2.41 -5.86 6.91
CA TYR A 150 -3.82 -6.08 6.65
C TYR A 150 -4.08 -7.42 5.94
N ARG A 151 -3.34 -7.70 4.88
CA ARG A 151 -3.43 -8.97 4.16
C ARG A 151 -3.15 -10.15 5.09
N HIS A 152 -2.09 -10.10 5.89
CA HIS A 152 -1.74 -11.17 6.84
C HIS A 152 -2.86 -11.39 7.87
N MET A 153 -3.46 -10.31 8.39
CA MET A 153 -4.61 -10.41 9.27
C MET A 153 -5.79 -11.12 8.60
N LEU A 154 -6.09 -10.80 7.34
CA LEU A 154 -7.18 -11.44 6.59
C LEU A 154 -6.91 -12.92 6.31
N GLU A 155 -5.68 -13.29 6.02
CA GLU A 155 -5.28 -14.66 5.69
C GLU A 155 -5.13 -15.57 6.93
N THR A 156 -4.71 -15.03 8.08
CA THR A 156 -4.31 -15.81 9.26
C THR A 156 -5.11 -15.52 10.53
N GLY A 157 -5.91 -14.47 10.53
CA GLY A 157 -6.70 -14.02 11.69
C GLY A 157 -5.92 -13.09 12.65
N HIS A 158 -4.65 -12.82 12.40
CA HIS A 158 -3.83 -11.90 13.22
C HIS A 158 -2.84 -11.11 12.35
N PRO A 159 -2.56 -9.83 12.65
CA PRO A 159 -1.67 -8.98 11.86
C PRO A 159 -0.17 -9.16 12.20
N GLU A 160 0.16 -9.76 13.33
CA GLU A 160 1.53 -9.96 13.79
C GLU A 160 2.29 -10.92 12.87
N HIS A 161 3.44 -10.49 12.37
CA HIS A 161 4.25 -11.28 11.45
C HIS A 161 5.75 -10.96 11.60
N ASN A 162 6.58 -11.84 11.07
CA ASN A 162 8.00 -11.56 10.92
C ASN A 162 8.19 -10.64 9.68
N MET A 163 8.74 -9.46 9.90
CA MET A 163 8.97 -8.47 8.84
C MET A 163 9.91 -8.97 7.72
N LEU A 164 10.79 -9.93 8.01
CA LEU A 164 11.69 -10.53 7.01
C LEU A 164 10.99 -11.51 6.07
N LEU A 165 9.76 -11.93 6.40
CA LEU A 165 8.97 -12.89 5.63
C LEU A 165 7.84 -12.21 4.84
N ARG A 166 7.84 -10.89 4.74
CA ARG A 166 6.86 -10.15 3.93
C ARG A 166 6.97 -10.52 2.45
N LYS A 167 5.80 -10.70 1.82
CA LYS A 167 5.67 -11.08 0.41
C LYS A 167 4.97 -9.99 -0.40
N THR A 168 5.39 -8.74 -0.21
CA THR A 168 4.87 -7.58 -0.93
C THR A 168 6.04 -6.87 -1.60
N ALA A 169 6.15 -7.00 -2.91
CA ALA A 169 7.17 -6.30 -3.70
C ALA A 169 6.77 -4.83 -3.92
N LEU A 170 7.76 -3.99 -4.24
CA LEU A 170 7.50 -2.60 -4.65
C LEU A 170 6.66 -2.59 -5.93
N ALA A 171 5.67 -1.71 -5.97
CA ALA A 171 4.74 -1.57 -7.10
C ALA A 171 3.97 -2.86 -7.46
N SER A 172 3.88 -3.82 -6.56
CA SER A 172 3.02 -5.00 -6.71
C SER A 172 1.54 -4.66 -6.47
N VAL A 173 0.66 -5.53 -6.94
CA VAL A 173 -0.80 -5.39 -6.79
C VAL A 173 -1.32 -6.51 -5.91
N THR A 174 -1.95 -6.14 -4.79
CA THR A 174 -2.74 -7.04 -3.95
C THR A 174 -4.20 -6.69 -4.17
N SER A 175 -4.99 -7.61 -4.71
CA SER A 175 -6.42 -7.40 -4.92
C SER A 175 -7.21 -8.16 -3.85
N ILE A 176 -8.13 -7.46 -3.20
CA ILE A 176 -9.01 -8.02 -2.17
C ILE A 176 -10.46 -7.81 -2.64
N THR A 177 -11.19 -8.91 -2.79
CA THR A 177 -12.61 -8.86 -3.16
C THR A 177 -13.46 -9.07 -1.93
N TYR A 178 -14.43 -8.19 -1.76
CA TYR A 178 -15.38 -8.22 -0.65
C TYR A 178 -16.78 -8.52 -1.13
N ASP A 179 -17.56 -9.16 -0.27
CA ASP A 179 -18.99 -9.13 -0.33
C ASP A 179 -19.47 -7.75 0.16
N SER A 180 -20.14 -7.00 -0.69
CA SER A 180 -20.53 -5.62 -0.39
C SER A 180 -21.65 -5.49 0.67
N GLU A 181 -22.42 -6.55 0.89
CA GLU A 181 -23.47 -6.55 1.91
C GLU A 181 -22.91 -6.89 3.30
N THR A 182 -21.99 -7.86 3.36
CA THR A 182 -21.49 -8.39 4.64
C THR A 182 -20.13 -7.88 5.03
N GLY A 183 -19.38 -7.25 4.11
CA GLY A 183 -17.98 -6.84 4.29
C GLY A 183 -17.00 -8.01 4.40
N LYS A 184 -17.44 -9.24 4.13
CA LYS A 184 -16.58 -10.43 4.17
C LYS A 184 -15.66 -10.49 2.97
N VAL A 185 -14.42 -10.91 3.21
CA VAL A 185 -13.45 -11.16 2.15
C VAL A 185 -13.80 -12.44 1.40
N LEU A 186 -13.94 -12.34 0.09
CA LEU A 186 -14.23 -13.46 -0.82
C LEU A 186 -12.96 -14.03 -1.43
N SER A 187 -12.00 -13.18 -1.80
CA SER A 187 -10.73 -13.62 -2.38
C SER A 187 -9.62 -12.59 -2.17
N ILE A 188 -8.38 -13.08 -2.16
CA ILE A 188 -7.17 -12.28 -2.15
C ILE A 188 -6.27 -12.81 -3.25
N THR A 189 -5.82 -11.93 -4.16
CA THR A 189 -4.87 -12.27 -5.23
C THR A 189 -3.67 -11.33 -5.21
N TYR A 190 -2.57 -11.78 -5.80
CA TYR A 190 -1.32 -11.03 -5.85
C TYR A 190 -0.71 -11.08 -7.25
N ALA A 191 -0.21 -9.94 -7.72
CA ALA A 191 0.54 -9.82 -8.96
C ALA A 191 1.74 -8.89 -8.75
N ASP A 192 2.83 -9.15 -9.45
CA ASP A 192 4.04 -8.33 -9.45
C ASP A 192 4.37 -7.91 -10.90
N PRO A 193 3.67 -6.89 -11.43
CA PRO A 193 3.85 -6.45 -12.81
C PRO A 193 5.20 -5.75 -13.03
N ALA A 194 5.84 -5.27 -11.98
CA ALA A 194 7.11 -4.57 -12.04
C ALA A 194 8.34 -5.48 -11.81
N LYS A 195 8.13 -6.79 -11.66
CA LYS A 195 9.17 -7.77 -11.31
C LYS A 195 10.44 -7.72 -12.19
N HIS A 196 10.31 -7.31 -13.45
CA HIS A 196 11.39 -7.29 -14.44
C HIS A 196 11.94 -5.88 -14.71
N ILE A 197 11.58 -4.90 -13.91
CA ILE A 197 12.07 -3.52 -14.04
C ILE A 197 13.39 -3.36 -13.26
N ASP A 198 14.48 -3.18 -13.98
CA ASP A 198 15.83 -2.93 -13.44
C ASP A 198 16.10 -1.44 -13.22
#